data_b80c1f6e263f403428e793272e120968
#
_entry.id   b80c1f6e263f403428e793272e120968
#
_cell.length_a   1.000
_cell.length_b   1.000
_cell.length_c   1.000
_cell.angle_alpha   90.00
_cell.angle_beta   90.00
_cell.angle_gamma   90.00
#
_symmetry.space_group_name_H-M   'P 1'
#
loop_
_entity.id
_entity.type
_entity.pdbx_description
1 polymer ?
#
loop_
_entity_poly.entity_id
_entity_poly.type
_entity_poly.pdbx_seq_one_letter_code
_entity_poly.pdbx_strand_id
1 'polypeptide(L)'
;NLRADDETKNLENQINKMMEDRKDLLAGILKLKSSINQLNQKGREKLIDAYDKVGRKFNDVYTKLFGGGNARLELIESDDPLEAGLELLVSPPGKKLQSITLLSGGEQALTAMALIFAVFLINPAPICILDEVDAPLDDANVTRFCSLIEELTKITETKFIVITHHALTMSRMNRLYGVTMAERGVSQLVAVDLEKAEEMVA
;
A
#
# COMPACT_ATOMS: atom_id res chain seq x y z
N ASN A 1 -64.82 4.16 -40.73
CA ASN A 1 -63.58 3.80 -41.48
C ASN A 1 -62.82 2.75 -40.68
N LEU A 2 -63.17 1.48 -40.84
CA LEU A 2 -62.64 0.34 -40.08
C LEU A 2 -61.11 0.35 -40.04
N ARG A 3 -60.43 0.84 -41.06
CA ARG A 3 -58.94 0.92 -41.14
C ARG A 3 -58.35 1.99 -40.23
N ALA A 4 -59.05 3.10 -40.01
CA ALA A 4 -58.62 4.15 -39.08
C ALA A 4 -58.77 3.71 -37.61
N ASP A 5 -59.80 2.92 -37.31
CA ASP A 5 -60.03 2.36 -35.96
C ASP A 5 -58.93 1.32 -35.59
N ASP A 6 -58.55 0.47 -36.57
CA ASP A 6 -57.45 -0.50 -36.38
C ASP A 6 -56.11 0.17 -36.22
N GLU A 7 -55.82 1.23 -37.00
CA GLU A 7 -54.57 2.01 -36.88
C GLU A 7 -54.49 2.75 -35.52
N THR A 8 -55.61 3.32 -35.05
CA THR A 8 -55.70 3.98 -33.75
C THR A 8 -55.45 2.99 -32.61
N LYS A 9 -56.04 1.80 -32.68
CA LYS A 9 -55.88 0.76 -31.66
C LYS A 9 -54.44 0.21 -31.61
N ASN A 10 -53.79 0.09 -32.78
CA ASN A 10 -52.40 -0.29 -32.87
C ASN A 10 -51.44 0.78 -32.25
N LEU A 11 -51.71 2.07 -32.52
CA LEU A 11 -50.94 3.17 -31.93
C LEU A 11 -51.13 3.26 -30.42
N GLU A 12 -52.37 3.10 -29.91
CA GLU A 12 -52.63 3.06 -28.48
C GLU A 12 -51.89 1.91 -27.80
N ASN A 13 -51.84 0.71 -28.39
CA ASN A 13 -51.10 -0.42 -27.87
C ASN A 13 -49.58 -0.15 -27.85
N GLN A 14 -49.04 0.51 -28.89
CA GLN A 14 -47.63 0.89 -28.91
C GLN A 14 -47.31 1.94 -27.84
N ILE A 15 -48.18 2.94 -27.66
CA ILE A 15 -48.01 3.98 -26.62
C ILE A 15 -48.03 3.34 -25.23
N ASN A 16 -48.98 2.47 -24.96
CA ASN A 16 -49.10 1.77 -23.68
C ASN A 16 -47.83 0.94 -23.39
N LYS A 17 -47.36 0.19 -24.37
CA LYS A 17 -46.09 -0.58 -24.24
C LYS A 17 -44.91 0.32 -23.98
N MET A 18 -44.76 1.42 -24.72
CA MET A 18 -43.67 2.38 -24.48
C MET A 18 -43.76 3.05 -23.10
N MET A 19 -44.96 3.29 -22.58
CA MET A 19 -45.17 3.80 -21.22
C MET A 19 -44.73 2.79 -20.14
N GLU A 20 -45.04 1.50 -20.33
CA GLU A 20 -44.58 0.43 -19.44
C GLU A 20 -43.09 0.29 -19.47
N ASP A 21 -42.47 0.20 -20.65
CA ASP A 21 -41.00 0.12 -20.84
C ASP A 21 -40.29 1.32 -20.16
N ARG A 22 -40.83 2.53 -20.35
CA ARG A 22 -40.33 3.75 -19.70
C ARG A 22 -40.40 3.67 -18.17
N LYS A 23 -41.50 3.16 -17.62
CA LYS A 23 -41.70 2.99 -16.17
C LYS A 23 -40.68 2.01 -15.61
N ASP A 24 -40.45 0.89 -16.28
CA ASP A 24 -39.51 -0.14 -15.86
C ASP A 24 -38.06 0.37 -15.94
N LEU A 25 -37.71 1.10 -16.99
CA LEU A 25 -36.40 1.75 -17.12
C LEU A 25 -36.15 2.77 -16.01
N LEU A 26 -37.14 3.61 -15.68
CA LEU A 26 -37.02 4.59 -14.59
C LEU A 26 -36.86 3.90 -13.23
N ALA A 27 -37.60 2.83 -12.98
CA ALA A 27 -37.44 2.03 -11.76
C ALA A 27 -36.04 1.38 -11.68
N GLY A 28 -35.57 0.85 -12.81
CA GLY A 28 -34.19 0.32 -12.92
C GLY A 28 -33.09 1.37 -12.63
N ILE A 29 -33.25 2.57 -13.20
CA ILE A 29 -32.31 3.68 -12.95
C ILE A 29 -32.30 4.08 -11.46
N LEU A 30 -33.46 4.18 -10.82
CA LEU A 30 -33.56 4.52 -9.40
C LEU A 30 -32.89 3.46 -8.53
N LYS A 31 -33.11 2.17 -8.84
CA LYS A 31 -32.46 1.06 -8.12
C LYS A 31 -30.94 1.09 -8.27
N LEU A 32 -30.43 1.33 -9.48
CA LEU A 32 -29.01 1.44 -9.74
C LEU A 32 -28.39 2.63 -8.98
N LYS A 33 -29.01 3.81 -9.03
CA LYS A 33 -28.57 4.99 -8.28
C LYS A 33 -28.50 4.72 -6.77
N SER A 34 -29.54 4.08 -6.22
CA SER A 34 -29.55 3.69 -4.80
C SER A 34 -28.41 2.73 -4.46
N SER A 35 -28.17 1.73 -5.30
CA SER A 35 -27.08 0.77 -5.11
C SER A 35 -25.70 1.44 -5.17
N ILE A 36 -25.49 2.35 -6.11
CA ILE A 36 -24.23 3.13 -6.21
C ILE A 36 -24.01 3.96 -4.94
N ASN A 37 -25.05 4.66 -4.46
CA ASN A 37 -24.94 5.45 -3.24
C ASN A 37 -24.58 4.59 -2.02
N GLN A 38 -25.18 3.40 -1.89
CA GLN A 38 -24.85 2.47 -0.81
C GLN A 38 -23.40 1.94 -0.91
N LEU A 39 -22.93 1.65 -2.13
CA LEU A 39 -21.55 1.22 -2.35
C LEU A 39 -20.55 2.34 -2.00
N ASN A 40 -20.84 3.56 -2.44
CA ASN A 40 -20.00 4.73 -2.14
C ASN A 40 -19.94 5.00 -0.62
N GLN A 41 -21.07 4.92 0.08
CA GLN A 41 -21.10 5.08 1.53
C GLN A 41 -20.23 4.03 2.23
N LYS A 42 -20.41 2.75 1.88
CA LYS A 42 -19.57 1.66 2.43
C LYS A 42 -18.08 1.83 2.06
N GLY A 43 -17.82 2.34 0.86
CA GLY A 43 -16.47 2.68 0.42
C GLY A 43 -15.81 3.73 1.30
N ARG A 44 -16.52 4.84 1.58
CA ARG A 44 -16.05 5.92 2.47
C ARG A 44 -15.77 5.41 3.88
N GLU A 45 -16.69 4.66 4.47
CA GLU A 45 -16.53 4.10 5.82
C GLU A 45 -15.28 3.22 5.92
N LYS A 46 -15.07 2.32 4.95
CA LYS A 46 -13.89 1.46 4.91
C LYS A 46 -12.60 2.22 4.67
N LEU A 47 -12.63 3.24 3.80
CA LEU A 47 -11.45 4.06 3.50
C LEU A 47 -11.01 4.84 4.72
N ILE A 48 -11.96 5.48 5.45
CA ILE A 48 -11.64 6.22 6.68
C ILE A 48 -11.09 5.30 7.77
N ASP A 49 -11.70 4.13 7.97
CA ASP A 49 -11.18 3.14 8.94
C ASP A 49 -9.76 2.68 8.59
N ALA A 50 -9.50 2.41 7.31
CA ALA A 50 -8.17 2.05 6.83
C ALA A 50 -7.18 3.22 7.00
N TYR A 51 -7.58 4.44 6.65
CA TYR A 51 -6.78 5.66 6.79
C TYR A 51 -6.35 5.88 8.25
N ASP A 52 -7.26 5.76 9.20
CA ASP A 52 -6.96 5.92 10.62
C ASP A 52 -6.01 4.83 11.14
N LYS A 53 -6.17 3.59 10.70
CA LYS A 53 -5.30 2.47 11.07
C LYS A 53 -3.90 2.64 10.50
N VAL A 54 -3.80 2.96 9.20
CA VAL A 54 -2.52 3.20 8.52
C VAL A 54 -1.82 4.40 9.12
N GLY A 55 -2.53 5.51 9.36
CA GLY A 55 -1.95 6.73 9.91
C GLY A 55 -1.29 6.51 11.28
N ARG A 56 -1.95 5.78 12.17
CA ARG A 56 -1.38 5.40 13.48
C ARG A 56 -0.13 4.53 13.32
N LYS A 57 -0.20 3.48 12.52
CA LYS A 57 0.94 2.59 12.26
C LYS A 57 2.09 3.31 11.55
N PHE A 58 1.78 4.24 10.65
CA PHE A 58 2.78 5.05 9.97
C PHE A 58 3.58 5.92 10.96
N ASN A 59 2.89 6.58 11.89
CA ASN A 59 3.57 7.33 12.94
C ASN A 59 4.44 6.43 13.82
N ASP A 60 3.94 5.26 14.24
CA ASP A 60 4.68 4.32 15.07
C ASP A 60 5.97 3.83 14.39
N VAL A 61 5.86 3.39 13.12
CA VAL A 61 7.01 2.90 12.33
C VAL A 61 7.99 4.03 12.05
N TYR A 62 7.48 5.21 11.67
CA TYR A 62 8.30 6.39 11.41
C TYR A 62 9.14 6.80 12.63
N THR A 63 8.48 6.92 13.78
CA THR A 63 9.14 7.31 15.04
C THR A 63 10.26 6.32 15.41
N LYS A 64 10.06 5.03 15.18
CA LYS A 64 11.08 4.01 15.39
C LYS A 64 12.25 4.16 14.42
N LEU A 65 11.98 4.30 13.12
CA LEU A 65 13.00 4.45 12.08
C LEU A 65 13.88 5.69 12.28
N PHE A 66 13.26 6.82 12.64
CA PHE A 66 14.00 8.08 12.79
C PHE A 66 14.52 8.31 14.21
N GLY A 67 14.17 7.46 15.17
CA GLY A 67 14.51 7.63 16.58
C GLY A 67 13.80 8.82 17.21
N GLY A 68 12.58 9.13 16.75
CA GLY A 68 11.75 10.24 17.20
C GLY A 68 11.05 10.95 16.02
N GLY A 69 10.55 12.15 16.28
CA GLY A 69 9.78 12.90 15.28
C GLY A 69 8.32 12.52 15.24
N ASN A 70 7.64 12.88 14.15
CA ASN A 70 6.20 12.63 13.96
C ASN A 70 5.91 12.45 12.47
N ALA A 71 4.94 11.61 12.16
CA ALA A 71 4.46 11.39 10.80
C ALA A 71 2.93 11.30 10.80
N ARG A 72 2.31 11.94 9.83
CA ARG A 72 0.86 11.87 9.65
C ARG A 72 0.49 11.84 8.18
N LEU A 73 -0.65 11.25 7.90
CA LEU A 73 -1.31 11.32 6.62
C LEU A 73 -2.30 12.48 6.65
N GLU A 74 -2.51 13.14 5.52
CA GLU A 74 -3.51 14.20 5.38
C GLU A 74 -4.25 14.01 4.07
N LEU A 75 -5.59 14.05 4.13
CA LEU A 75 -6.43 14.05 2.93
C LEU A 75 -6.51 15.48 2.41
N ILE A 76 -6.24 15.68 1.12
CA ILE A 76 -6.18 16.98 0.45
C ILE A 76 -7.09 17.00 -0.78
N GLU A 77 -7.32 18.20 -1.31
CA GLU A 77 -8.03 18.49 -2.57
C GLU A 77 -9.54 18.24 -2.57
N SER A 78 -10.10 17.41 -1.69
CA SER A 78 -11.54 17.16 -1.61
C SER A 78 -11.98 16.81 -0.20
N ASP A 79 -13.20 17.23 0.16
CA ASP A 79 -13.88 16.82 1.40
C ASP A 79 -14.43 15.37 1.29
N ASP A 80 -14.59 14.85 0.08
CA ASP A 80 -14.97 13.46 -0.14
C ASP A 80 -13.75 12.54 -0.10
N PRO A 81 -13.63 11.64 0.89
CA PRO A 81 -12.49 10.73 1.00
C PRO A 81 -12.24 9.87 -0.23
N LEU A 82 -13.27 9.58 -1.05
CA LEU A 82 -13.13 8.80 -2.28
C LEU A 82 -12.47 9.58 -3.42
N GLU A 83 -12.47 10.90 -3.35
CA GLU A 83 -11.91 11.80 -4.36
C GLU A 83 -10.68 12.58 -3.84
N ALA A 84 -10.39 12.46 -2.53
CA ALA A 84 -9.29 13.15 -1.91
C ALA A 84 -7.93 12.57 -2.31
N GLY A 85 -6.94 13.46 -2.49
CA GLY A 85 -5.53 13.10 -2.55
C GLY A 85 -4.98 12.75 -1.17
N LEU A 86 -3.84 12.06 -1.11
CA LEU A 86 -3.15 11.72 0.13
C LEU A 86 -1.79 12.42 0.18
N GLU A 87 -1.58 13.26 1.19
CA GLU A 87 -0.29 13.88 1.47
C GLU A 87 0.37 13.28 2.71
N LEU A 88 1.70 13.10 2.64
CA LEU A 88 2.53 12.65 3.74
C LEU A 88 3.22 13.85 4.36
N LEU A 89 2.85 14.16 5.61
CA LEU A 89 3.48 15.19 6.40
C LEU A 89 4.33 14.58 7.51
N VAL A 90 5.59 14.96 7.56
CA VAL A 90 6.56 14.37 8.49
C VAL A 90 7.42 15.44 9.13
N SER A 91 7.86 15.14 10.34
CA SER A 91 8.75 15.99 11.13
C SER A 91 9.89 15.11 11.67
N PRO A 92 11.04 15.02 10.97
CA PRO A 92 12.22 14.39 11.53
C PRO A 92 12.63 15.06 12.86
N PRO A 93 13.35 14.36 13.75
CA PRO A 93 13.80 14.92 15.02
C PRO A 93 14.49 16.27 14.83
N GLY A 94 14.02 17.31 15.55
CA GLY A 94 14.57 18.66 15.47
C GLY A 94 14.12 19.51 14.26
N LYS A 95 13.31 18.96 13.36
CA LYS A 95 12.77 19.68 12.19
C LYS A 95 11.27 19.98 12.38
N LYS A 96 10.78 21.00 11.66
CA LYS A 96 9.33 21.29 11.61
C LYS A 96 8.60 20.29 10.73
N LEU A 97 7.29 20.18 10.93
CA LEU A 97 6.41 19.39 10.08
C LEU A 97 6.42 19.94 8.65
N GLN A 98 6.64 19.07 7.68
CA GLN A 98 6.76 19.43 6.26
C GLN A 98 6.35 18.26 5.37
N SER A 99 6.08 18.55 4.10
CA SER A 99 5.81 17.52 3.09
C SER A 99 7.05 16.66 2.84
N ILE A 100 6.83 15.37 2.54
CA ILE A 100 7.90 14.43 2.18
C ILE A 100 8.79 14.95 1.06
N THR A 101 8.25 15.75 0.14
CA THR A 101 8.99 16.31 -1.00
C THR A 101 10.12 17.28 -0.61
N LEU A 102 10.09 17.80 0.61
CA LEU A 102 11.09 18.73 1.16
C LEU A 102 12.21 18.03 1.95
N LEU A 103 12.18 16.71 2.04
CA LEU A 103 13.19 15.90 2.70
C LEU A 103 14.38 15.59 1.76
N SER A 104 15.51 15.16 2.34
CA SER A 104 16.61 14.58 1.56
C SER A 104 16.19 13.24 0.93
N GLY A 105 16.87 12.82 -0.15
CA GLY A 105 16.51 11.59 -0.87
C GLY A 105 16.47 10.34 0.04
N GLY A 106 17.46 10.18 0.93
CA GLY A 106 17.48 9.07 1.91
C GLY A 106 16.36 9.18 2.94
N GLU A 107 16.06 10.39 3.44
CA GLU A 107 14.91 10.61 4.35
C GLU A 107 13.56 10.32 3.64
N GLN A 108 13.44 10.70 2.36
CA GLN A 108 12.24 10.39 1.56
C GLN A 108 12.06 8.88 1.41
N ALA A 109 13.12 8.17 1.01
CA ALA A 109 13.10 6.72 0.85
C ALA A 109 12.72 6.00 2.16
N LEU A 110 13.33 6.41 3.27
CA LEU A 110 13.05 5.85 4.58
C LEU A 110 11.62 6.15 5.04
N THR A 111 11.09 7.34 4.74
CA THR A 111 9.70 7.73 5.03
C THR A 111 8.70 6.91 4.19
N ALA A 112 9.00 6.71 2.91
CA ALA A 112 8.18 5.87 2.04
C ALA A 112 8.15 4.41 2.54
N MET A 113 9.30 3.87 2.96
CA MET A 113 9.36 2.54 3.60
C MET A 113 8.54 2.48 4.89
N ALA A 114 8.58 3.54 5.73
CA ALA A 114 7.75 3.60 6.93
C ALA A 114 6.26 3.44 6.61
N LEU A 115 5.78 4.07 5.55
CA LEU A 115 4.40 3.94 5.11
C LEU A 115 4.10 2.52 4.59
N ILE A 116 4.98 1.95 3.77
CA ILE A 116 4.81 0.59 3.24
C ILE A 116 4.73 -0.43 4.38
N PHE A 117 5.64 -0.34 5.36
CA PHE A 117 5.61 -1.22 6.52
C PHE A 117 4.42 -0.96 7.45
N ALA A 118 3.93 0.28 7.54
CA ALA A 118 2.69 0.57 8.27
C ALA A 118 1.48 -0.15 7.66
N VAL A 119 1.36 -0.13 6.34
CA VAL A 119 0.31 -0.88 5.61
C VAL A 119 0.51 -2.38 5.78
N PHE A 120 1.75 -2.87 5.63
CA PHE A 120 2.10 -4.27 5.81
C PHE A 120 1.72 -4.80 7.21
N LEU A 121 1.97 -4.03 8.26
CA LEU A 121 1.66 -4.43 9.65
C LEU A 121 0.16 -4.55 9.97
N ILE A 122 -0.71 -3.99 9.13
CA ILE A 122 -2.17 -4.16 9.31
C ILE A 122 -2.60 -5.57 8.89
N ASN A 123 -1.96 -6.13 7.87
CA ASN A 123 -2.21 -7.48 7.39
C ASN A 123 -0.90 -8.13 6.91
N PRO A 124 -0.06 -8.64 7.84
CA PRO A 124 1.24 -9.19 7.50
C PRO A 124 1.14 -10.41 6.59
N ALA A 125 1.89 -10.40 5.51
CA ALA A 125 2.02 -11.56 4.63
C ALA A 125 3.03 -12.57 5.20
N PRO A 126 2.91 -13.87 4.92
CA PRO A 126 3.87 -14.89 5.41
C PRO A 126 5.27 -14.71 4.82
N ILE A 127 5.40 -14.11 3.64
CA ILE A 127 6.67 -13.81 2.96
C ILE A 127 6.64 -12.37 2.47
N CYS A 128 7.72 -11.64 2.70
CA CYS A 128 7.95 -10.28 2.19
C CYS A 128 9.28 -10.25 1.44
N ILE A 129 9.25 -9.81 0.18
CA ILE A 129 10.43 -9.70 -0.67
C ILE A 129 10.74 -8.22 -0.86
N LEU A 130 11.96 -7.82 -0.54
CA LEU A 130 12.47 -6.46 -0.64
C LEU A 130 13.63 -6.46 -1.65
N ASP A 131 13.44 -5.79 -2.77
CA ASP A 131 14.40 -5.78 -3.87
C ASP A 131 15.08 -4.42 -3.96
N GLU A 132 16.39 -4.37 -3.62
CA GLU A 132 17.28 -3.19 -3.62
C GLU A 132 16.68 -1.94 -2.93
N VAL A 133 15.86 -2.13 -1.90
CA VAL A 133 15.20 -1.01 -1.18
C VAL A 133 16.17 -0.14 -0.39
N ASP A 134 17.35 -0.64 -0.11
CA ASP A 134 18.45 0.04 0.59
C ASP A 134 19.38 0.82 -0.34
N ALA A 135 19.25 0.68 -1.65
CA ALA A 135 20.10 1.37 -2.63
C ALA A 135 20.16 2.92 -2.48
N PRO A 136 19.04 3.63 -2.19
CA PRO A 136 19.08 5.08 -2.00
C PRO A 136 19.52 5.53 -0.59
N LEU A 137 19.83 4.59 0.32
CA LEU A 137 20.14 4.87 1.72
C LEU A 137 21.64 5.03 1.95
N ASP A 138 22.02 5.95 2.84
CA ASP A 138 23.35 5.99 3.43
C ASP A 138 23.50 4.95 4.56
N ASP A 139 24.72 4.70 5.02
CA ASP A 139 25.04 3.70 6.04
C ASP A 139 24.22 3.86 7.34
N ALA A 140 23.97 5.11 7.75
CA ALA A 140 23.17 5.40 8.95
C ALA A 140 21.70 5.00 8.77
N ASN A 141 21.14 5.27 7.59
CA ASN A 141 19.77 4.91 7.26
C ASN A 141 19.63 3.41 6.96
N VAL A 142 20.63 2.76 6.36
CA VAL A 142 20.70 1.29 6.22
C VAL A 142 20.67 0.63 7.59
N THR A 143 21.44 1.14 8.56
CA THR A 143 21.42 0.61 9.93
C THR A 143 20.03 0.69 10.57
N ARG A 144 19.32 1.81 10.39
CA ARG A 144 17.94 1.99 10.87
C ARG A 144 16.97 1.04 10.19
N PHE A 145 17.11 0.88 8.88
CA PHE A 145 16.30 -0.06 8.08
C PHE A 145 16.49 -1.50 8.57
N CYS A 146 17.73 -1.97 8.74
CA CYS A 146 18.02 -3.31 9.25
C CYS A 146 17.43 -3.53 10.64
N SER A 147 17.59 -2.55 11.55
CA SER A 147 17.02 -2.63 12.90
C SER A 147 15.48 -2.73 12.89
N LEU A 148 14.82 -2.04 11.96
CA LEU A 148 13.39 -2.17 11.77
C LEU A 148 13.01 -3.58 11.28
N ILE A 149 13.70 -4.14 10.28
CA ILE A 149 13.43 -5.49 9.78
C ILE A 149 13.60 -6.52 10.92
N GLU A 150 14.67 -6.43 11.72
CA GLU A 150 14.89 -7.29 12.87
C GLU A 150 13.75 -7.18 13.91
N GLU A 151 13.21 -5.98 14.13
CA GLU A 151 12.05 -5.81 15.01
C GLU A 151 10.79 -6.40 14.40
N LEU A 152 10.55 -6.19 13.09
CA LEU A 152 9.40 -6.75 12.40
C LEU A 152 9.39 -8.27 12.41
N THR A 153 10.56 -8.92 12.28
CA THR A 153 10.65 -10.39 12.37
C THR A 153 10.28 -10.92 13.76
N LYS A 154 10.42 -10.11 14.82
CA LYS A 154 10.04 -10.50 16.20
C LYS A 154 8.56 -10.35 16.47
N ILE A 155 7.89 -9.39 15.81
CA ILE A 155 6.47 -9.09 16.05
C ILE A 155 5.53 -9.73 15.02
N THR A 156 6.08 -10.25 13.92
CA THR A 156 5.34 -10.95 12.86
C THR A 156 6.00 -12.31 12.58
N GLU A 157 5.22 -13.25 12.05
CA GLU A 157 5.76 -14.55 11.60
C GLU A 157 6.30 -14.50 10.16
N THR A 158 6.44 -13.29 9.61
CA THR A 158 6.86 -13.07 8.23
C THR A 158 8.32 -13.45 8.00
N LYS A 159 8.60 -14.13 6.90
CA LYS A 159 9.94 -14.36 6.38
C LYS A 159 10.30 -13.22 5.42
N PHE A 160 11.35 -12.46 5.76
CA PHE A 160 11.86 -11.40 4.90
C PHE A 160 12.97 -11.95 3.99
N ILE A 161 12.85 -11.69 2.70
CA ILE A 161 13.87 -11.97 1.68
C ILE A 161 14.33 -10.61 1.16
N VAL A 162 15.58 -10.26 1.41
CA VAL A 162 16.17 -8.97 0.99
C VAL A 162 17.16 -9.24 -0.11
N ILE A 163 16.95 -8.64 -1.28
CA ILE A 163 17.88 -8.64 -2.40
C ILE A 163 18.67 -7.34 -2.28
N THR A 164 19.99 -7.43 -2.14
CA THR A 164 20.84 -6.26 -1.94
C THR A 164 22.28 -6.53 -2.40
N HIS A 165 22.99 -5.45 -2.72
CA HIS A 165 24.44 -5.45 -2.91
C HIS A 165 25.16 -4.67 -1.78
N HIS A 166 24.42 -4.18 -0.77
CA HIS A 166 24.97 -3.39 0.32
C HIS A 166 25.57 -4.30 1.41
N ALA A 167 26.87 -4.16 1.66
CA ALA A 167 27.61 -5.03 2.58
C ALA A 167 27.04 -4.97 4.03
N LEU A 168 26.63 -3.79 4.48
CA LEU A 168 26.07 -3.61 5.82
C LEU A 168 24.72 -4.33 5.97
N THR A 169 23.85 -4.28 4.95
CA THR A 169 22.58 -5.04 4.95
C THR A 169 22.88 -6.54 5.00
N MET A 170 23.80 -7.03 4.17
CA MET A 170 24.19 -8.44 4.16
C MET A 170 24.67 -8.92 5.51
N SER A 171 25.53 -8.15 6.21
CA SER A 171 26.09 -8.52 7.52
C SER A 171 25.05 -8.62 8.65
N ARG A 172 23.83 -8.07 8.46
CA ARG A 172 22.76 -8.06 9.45
C ARG A 172 21.70 -9.15 9.20
N MET A 173 21.89 -9.97 8.16
CA MET A 173 20.94 -11.04 7.81
C MET A 173 21.37 -12.37 8.45
N ASN A 174 20.40 -13.22 8.85
CA ASN A 174 20.66 -14.54 9.43
C ASN A 174 21.29 -15.50 8.42
N ARG A 175 20.91 -15.40 7.14
CA ARG A 175 21.37 -16.29 6.07
C ARG A 175 21.56 -15.54 4.77
N LEU A 176 22.69 -15.81 4.11
CA LEU A 176 23.01 -15.26 2.80
C LEU A 176 22.87 -16.32 1.70
N TYR A 177 22.33 -15.88 0.57
CA TYR A 177 22.30 -16.66 -0.66
C TYR A 177 22.98 -15.86 -1.75
N GLY A 178 24.13 -16.37 -2.23
CA GLY A 178 24.84 -15.81 -3.36
C GLY A 178 24.52 -16.56 -4.63
N VAL A 179 24.38 -15.84 -5.73
CA VAL A 179 24.27 -16.44 -7.08
C VAL A 179 25.60 -16.23 -7.78
N THR A 180 26.27 -17.31 -8.12
CA THR A 180 27.55 -17.30 -8.83
C THR A 180 27.43 -17.97 -10.18
N MET A 181 28.36 -17.72 -11.08
CA MET A 181 28.45 -18.35 -12.40
C MET A 181 29.85 -18.91 -12.57
N ALA A 182 30.05 -20.16 -12.11
CA ALA A 182 31.32 -20.86 -12.22
C ALA A 182 31.60 -21.25 -13.69
N GLU A 183 30.56 -21.61 -14.44
CA GLU A 183 30.62 -21.92 -15.88
C GLU A 183 29.72 -20.92 -16.63
N ARG A 184 30.14 -20.50 -17.82
CA ARG A 184 29.44 -19.50 -18.61
C ARG A 184 28.04 -20.00 -18.97
N GLY A 185 26.99 -19.29 -18.49
CA GLY A 185 25.59 -19.63 -18.73
C GLY A 185 24.96 -20.58 -17.69
N VAL A 186 25.73 -21.03 -16.66
CA VAL A 186 25.23 -21.89 -15.59
C VAL A 186 25.31 -21.16 -14.26
N SER A 187 24.17 -20.75 -13.70
CA SER A 187 24.09 -20.13 -12.39
C SER A 187 24.13 -21.18 -11.27
N GLN A 188 24.91 -20.93 -10.22
CA GLN A 188 25.01 -21.77 -9.05
C GLN A 188 24.62 -20.98 -7.81
N LEU A 189 23.80 -21.57 -6.95
CA LEU A 189 23.40 -20.99 -5.68
C LEU A 189 24.39 -21.43 -4.58
N VAL A 190 24.91 -20.44 -3.83
CA VAL A 190 25.76 -20.66 -2.65
C VAL A 190 25.02 -20.10 -1.43
N ALA A 191 24.89 -20.88 -0.37
CA ALA A 191 24.23 -20.45 0.87
C ALA A 191 25.23 -20.45 2.03
N VAL A 192 25.20 -19.38 2.83
CA VAL A 192 25.98 -19.23 4.05
C VAL A 192 25.03 -18.85 5.20
N ASP A 193 25.09 -19.64 6.26
CA ASP A 193 24.37 -19.40 7.51
C ASP A 193 25.30 -18.62 8.44
N LEU A 194 25.06 -17.33 8.64
CA LEU A 194 25.97 -16.46 9.40
C LEU A 194 25.94 -16.75 10.90
N GLU A 195 24.77 -17.11 11.47
CA GLU A 195 24.67 -17.49 12.87
C GLU A 195 25.56 -18.68 13.20
N LYS A 196 25.55 -19.72 12.34
CA LYS A 196 26.43 -20.88 12.53
C LYS A 196 27.91 -20.57 12.26
N ALA A 197 28.17 -19.61 11.35
CA ALA A 197 29.55 -19.21 11.08
C ALA A 197 30.15 -18.45 12.29
N GLU A 198 29.40 -17.62 12.96
CA GLU A 198 29.86 -16.92 14.19
C GLU A 198 30.07 -17.89 15.36
N GLU A 199 29.21 -18.90 15.54
CA GLU A 199 29.37 -19.94 16.55
C GLU A 199 30.63 -20.79 16.36
N MET A 200 31.15 -20.93 15.10
CA MET A 200 32.35 -21.68 14.80
C MET A 200 33.63 -20.88 15.04
N VAL A 201 33.53 -19.56 15.15
CA VAL A 201 34.70 -18.64 15.32
C VAL A 201 34.83 -18.16 16.76
N ALA A 202 33.78 -18.30 17.57
CA ALA A 202 33.76 -17.94 18.99
C ALA A 202 34.26 -19.11 19.87
#